data_c7a3e71ce0f74f7cee772e5088a3dc20
#
_entry.id   c7a3e71ce0f74f7cee772e5088a3dc20
#
_cell.length_a   1.000
_cell.length_b   1.000
_cell.length_c   1.000
_cell.angle_alpha   90.00
_cell.angle_beta   90.00
_cell.angle_gamma   90.00
#
_symmetry.space_group_name_H-M   'P 1'
#
loop_
_entity.id
_entity.type
_entity.pdbx_description
1 polymer ?
#
loop_
_entity_poly.entity_id
_entity_poly.type
_entity_poly.pdbx_seq_one_letter_code
_entity_poly.pdbx_strand_id
1 'polypeptide(L)'
;MTSSIPTSGEALPHYVSTAPFDPSLIEPNTSGMAAFSKASQLRLMWWQFRQHKVAVWSGAFLVLLYLSILISEFLAPYNLHTRNIEHIYAPPQGIHLFNDGKFVGPFVYGREMTLDMDNLRRVYRDVPTDIQPLRFFCKGDTYHFWGMFEGKTHLVCPAEGGEMFLLGTDRLGRDVLSRIIYGARISLTIGLLGVAMSFVLGIVIGGLAGYRGGTFDLIVQRIIEVLQSIPSIPLWLALAAIMPVTWSPILVYLGITIILGMLDWTGLARAVRSKLLALREEDYVLAAQLMGAGTPRIIGRHLIPGFMSHLIASATLTIPGMILGETALSFLGLGLRPPITSWGILLTEARSVSVIALYPWLLIPTIPVVLVILAFNFFGDGLRDAADPFR
;
A
#
# COMPACT_ATOMS: atom_id res chain seq x y z
N MET A 1 -28.27 34.75 38.14
CA MET A 1 -29.22 33.72 38.57
C MET A 1 -28.42 32.45 38.81
N THR A 2 -28.06 32.23 40.07
CA THR A 2 -27.27 31.11 40.56
C THR A 2 -28.17 29.91 40.75
N SER A 3 -28.06 28.87 39.94
CA SER A 3 -28.73 27.59 40.18
C SER A 3 -27.93 26.79 41.20
N SER A 4 -28.48 26.65 42.37
CA SER A 4 -28.02 25.81 43.47
C SER A 4 -28.08 24.34 43.05
N ILE A 5 -26.93 23.66 43.10
CA ILE A 5 -26.82 22.20 43.00
C ILE A 5 -27.42 21.60 44.27
N PRO A 6 -28.40 20.68 44.21
CA PRO A 6 -28.90 20.00 45.39
C PRO A 6 -27.85 19.08 46.00
N THR A 7 -27.61 19.28 47.31
CA THR A 7 -26.71 18.44 48.11
C THR A 7 -27.35 17.09 48.40
N SER A 8 -26.54 16.05 48.26
CA SER A 8 -26.66 14.64 48.63
C SER A 8 -27.86 14.22 49.50
N GLY A 9 -28.66 13.28 48.99
CA GLY A 9 -29.51 12.42 49.81
C GLY A 9 -30.97 12.27 49.42
N GLU A 10 -31.51 13.12 48.54
CA GLU A 10 -32.88 12.90 48.04
C GLU A 10 -32.86 12.04 46.78
N ALA A 11 -33.49 10.89 46.82
CA ALA A 11 -33.77 10.08 45.64
C ALA A 11 -34.52 10.95 44.65
N LEU A 12 -33.97 11.13 43.45
CA LEU A 12 -34.64 11.83 42.36
C LEU A 12 -36.03 11.25 42.18
N PRO A 13 -37.11 12.07 42.24
CA PRO A 13 -38.45 11.57 42.07
C PRO A 13 -38.55 10.89 40.72
N HIS A 14 -38.96 9.60 40.70
CA HIS A 14 -39.33 8.94 39.43
C HIS A 14 -40.47 9.76 38.82
N TYR A 15 -40.11 10.54 37.76
CA TYR A 15 -41.09 11.34 37.07
C TYR A 15 -41.93 10.42 36.16
N VAL A 16 -43.01 9.92 36.71
CA VAL A 16 -44.04 9.25 35.90
C VAL A 16 -44.99 10.33 35.42
N SER A 17 -44.95 10.67 34.17
CA SER A 17 -45.91 11.58 33.53
C SER A 17 -47.27 10.88 33.56
N THR A 18 -48.26 11.49 34.21
CA THR A 18 -49.67 11.07 34.20
C THR A 18 -50.43 11.69 33.00
N ALA A 19 -49.76 12.47 32.15
CA ALA A 19 -50.36 12.97 30.94
C ALA A 19 -50.68 11.81 29.96
N PRO A 20 -51.81 11.86 29.25
CA PRO A 20 -52.12 10.86 28.24
C PRO A 20 -50.99 10.81 27.20
N PHE A 21 -50.65 9.60 26.77
CA PHE A 21 -49.63 9.36 25.77
C PHE A 21 -49.92 10.15 24.50
N ASP A 22 -49.06 11.12 24.18
CA ASP A 22 -49.12 11.88 22.95
C ASP A 22 -48.09 11.32 21.96
N PRO A 23 -48.53 10.67 20.89
CA PRO A 23 -47.61 10.11 19.89
C PRO A 23 -46.77 11.19 19.19
N SER A 24 -47.21 12.45 19.17
CA SER A 24 -46.48 13.56 18.53
C SER A 24 -45.24 14.00 19.31
N LEU A 25 -45.20 13.70 20.64
CA LEU A 25 -44.04 13.98 21.48
C LEU A 25 -42.92 12.89 21.32
N ILE A 26 -43.23 11.77 20.64
CA ILE A 26 -42.29 10.68 20.34
C ILE A 26 -41.68 10.83 18.93
N GLU A 27 -42.06 11.85 18.19
CA GLU A 27 -41.32 12.16 16.96
C GLU A 27 -40.01 12.93 17.27
N PRO A 28 -38.92 12.25 17.68
CA PRO A 28 -37.62 12.79 17.38
C PRO A 28 -37.50 12.75 15.87
N ASN A 29 -36.83 13.69 15.32
CA ASN A 29 -36.44 13.85 13.92
C ASN A 29 -36.11 12.50 13.21
N THR A 30 -37.18 11.74 12.90
CA THR A 30 -37.13 10.30 12.56
C THR A 30 -36.60 10.00 11.17
N SER A 31 -36.47 11.02 10.32
CA SER A 31 -35.91 10.84 8.98
C SER A 31 -34.43 10.41 9.03
N GLY A 32 -33.63 10.95 9.97
CA GLY A 32 -32.23 10.55 10.15
C GLY A 32 -32.10 9.21 10.87
N MET A 33 -32.79 9.00 12.01
CA MET A 33 -32.72 7.76 12.79
C MET A 33 -33.31 6.56 12.02
N ALA A 34 -34.39 6.73 11.27
CA ALA A 34 -34.96 5.67 10.44
C ALA A 34 -34.02 5.27 9.29
N ALA A 35 -33.19 6.19 8.77
CA ALA A 35 -32.17 5.88 7.78
C ALA A 35 -31.00 5.09 8.41
N PHE A 36 -30.60 5.40 9.65
CA PHE A 36 -29.58 4.67 10.38
C PHE A 36 -30.02 3.24 10.73
N SER A 37 -31.24 3.05 11.23
CA SER A 37 -31.75 1.73 11.63
C SER A 37 -31.92 0.74 10.46
N LYS A 38 -32.10 1.25 9.23
CA LYS A 38 -32.24 0.45 7.99
C LYS A 38 -30.94 0.36 7.18
N ALA A 39 -29.88 1.05 7.60
CA ALA A 39 -28.63 1.05 6.85
C ALA A 39 -27.86 -0.26 7.05
N SER A 40 -27.30 -0.81 5.99
CA SER A 40 -26.38 -1.95 6.09
C SER A 40 -25.10 -1.53 6.85
N GLN A 41 -24.45 -2.47 7.52
CA GLN A 41 -23.21 -2.23 8.27
C GLN A 41 -22.13 -1.53 7.40
N LEU A 42 -22.00 -1.91 6.13
CA LEU A 42 -21.07 -1.28 5.20
C LEU A 42 -21.42 0.19 4.90
N ARG A 43 -22.72 0.54 4.89
CA ARG A 43 -23.17 1.92 4.68
C ARG A 43 -22.89 2.80 5.89
N LEU A 44 -23.08 2.28 7.08
CA LEU A 44 -22.73 2.97 8.33
C LEU A 44 -21.21 3.20 8.43
N MET A 45 -20.43 2.18 8.15
CA MET A 45 -18.98 2.25 8.08
C MET A 45 -18.51 3.30 7.04
N TRP A 46 -19.13 3.37 5.87
CA TRP A 46 -18.83 4.38 4.86
C TRP A 46 -19.13 5.81 5.33
N TRP A 47 -20.22 6.02 6.04
CA TRP A 47 -20.56 7.33 6.57
C TRP A 47 -19.56 7.80 7.65
N GLN A 48 -19.17 6.91 8.55
CA GLN A 48 -18.14 7.19 9.56
C GLN A 48 -16.78 7.44 8.91
N PHE A 49 -16.39 6.60 7.95
CA PHE A 49 -15.13 6.75 7.21
C PHE A 49 -15.00 8.13 6.55
N ARG A 50 -16.07 8.62 5.92
CA ARG A 50 -16.05 9.94 5.27
C ARG A 50 -15.82 11.11 6.23
N GLN A 51 -16.02 10.95 7.51
CA GLN A 51 -15.74 11.98 8.52
C GLN A 51 -14.23 12.09 8.80
N HIS A 52 -13.46 11.03 8.58
CA HIS A 52 -12.01 11.00 8.70
C HIS A 52 -11.31 11.56 7.45
N LYS A 53 -11.17 12.88 7.38
CA LYS A 53 -10.61 13.56 6.19
C LYS A 53 -9.25 12.99 5.75
N VAL A 54 -8.34 12.74 6.71
CA VAL A 54 -7.00 12.19 6.41
C VAL A 54 -7.11 10.81 5.75
N ALA A 55 -7.96 9.93 6.28
CA ALA A 55 -8.17 8.61 5.71
C ALA A 55 -8.78 8.67 4.30
N VAL A 56 -9.72 9.59 4.06
CA VAL A 56 -10.33 9.80 2.73
C VAL A 56 -9.28 10.27 1.72
N TRP A 57 -8.44 11.26 2.07
CA TRP A 57 -7.38 11.72 1.19
C TRP A 57 -6.31 10.64 0.95
N SER A 58 -5.95 9.86 1.98
CA SER A 58 -5.04 8.72 1.84
C SER A 58 -5.63 7.64 0.94
N GLY A 59 -6.91 7.34 1.09
CA GLY A 59 -7.62 6.42 0.21
C GLY A 59 -7.65 6.90 -1.24
N ALA A 60 -7.95 8.18 -1.47
CA ALA A 60 -7.92 8.78 -2.80
C ALA A 60 -6.52 8.71 -3.43
N PHE A 61 -5.48 9.02 -2.65
CA PHE A 61 -4.08 8.89 -3.09
C PHE A 61 -3.74 7.45 -3.48
N LEU A 62 -4.10 6.47 -2.66
CA LEU A 62 -3.88 5.05 -2.96
C LEU A 62 -4.61 4.61 -4.24
N VAL A 63 -5.88 5.01 -4.40
CA VAL A 63 -6.63 4.71 -5.63
C VAL A 63 -5.95 5.31 -6.85
N LEU A 64 -5.55 6.59 -6.81
CA LEU A 64 -4.83 7.23 -7.90
C LEU A 64 -3.50 6.52 -8.19
N LEU A 65 -2.78 6.10 -7.16
CA LEU A 65 -1.53 5.36 -7.30
C LEU A 65 -1.75 3.99 -7.96
N TYR A 66 -2.76 3.23 -7.54
CA TYR A 66 -3.10 1.95 -8.19
C TYR A 66 -3.60 2.13 -9.62
N LEU A 67 -4.31 3.21 -9.92
CA LEU A 67 -4.67 3.55 -11.29
C LEU A 67 -3.44 3.93 -12.13
N SER A 68 -2.47 4.63 -11.54
CA SER A 68 -1.24 5.02 -12.23
C SER A 68 -0.38 3.81 -12.66
N ILE A 69 -0.35 2.73 -11.85
CA ILE A 69 0.39 1.52 -12.25
C ILE A 69 -0.26 0.79 -13.43
N LEU A 70 -1.56 0.96 -13.66
CA LEU A 70 -2.21 0.39 -14.84
C LEU A 70 -1.72 1.04 -16.14
N ILE A 71 -1.33 2.30 -16.08
CA ILE A 71 -0.89 3.12 -17.22
C ILE A 71 0.57 3.56 -17.08
N SER A 72 1.39 2.79 -16.36
CA SER A 72 2.78 3.16 -16.03
C SER A 72 3.63 3.37 -17.27
N GLU A 73 3.42 2.60 -18.35
CA GLU A 73 4.14 2.75 -19.61
C GLU A 73 3.86 4.11 -20.29
N PHE A 74 2.62 4.58 -20.18
CA PHE A 74 2.24 5.91 -20.68
C PHE A 74 2.79 7.04 -19.81
N LEU A 75 2.83 6.85 -18.49
CA LEU A 75 3.30 7.89 -17.55
C LEU A 75 4.81 8.05 -17.55
N ALA A 76 5.55 6.98 -17.78
CA ALA A 76 7.00 6.99 -17.77
C ALA A 76 7.57 7.70 -19.01
N PRO A 77 8.49 8.69 -18.88
CA PRO A 77 9.09 9.37 -20.02
C PRO A 77 9.91 8.46 -20.94
N TYR A 78 10.54 7.43 -20.38
CA TYR A 78 11.39 6.48 -21.09
C TYR A 78 10.98 5.04 -20.82
N ASN A 79 11.37 4.14 -21.73
CA ASN A 79 11.24 2.71 -21.49
C ASN A 79 12.17 2.29 -20.32
N LEU A 80 11.77 1.27 -19.57
CA LEU A 80 12.52 0.73 -18.42
C LEU A 80 13.97 0.34 -18.77
N HIS A 81 14.22 -0.05 -20.02
CA HIS A 81 15.52 -0.56 -20.47
C HIS A 81 16.36 0.48 -21.23
N THR A 82 15.80 1.64 -21.56
CA THR A 82 16.52 2.72 -22.24
C THR A 82 17.68 3.19 -21.37
N ARG A 83 18.89 3.20 -21.97
CA ARG A 83 20.14 3.58 -21.29
C ARG A 83 20.79 4.72 -22.06
N ASN A 84 21.21 5.73 -21.34
CA ASN A 84 22.02 6.81 -21.88
C ASN A 84 23.43 6.75 -21.28
N ILE A 85 24.39 6.32 -22.09
CA ILE A 85 25.78 6.12 -21.65
C ILE A 85 26.46 7.47 -21.36
N GLU A 86 26.02 8.55 -21.99
CA GLU A 86 26.56 9.89 -21.78
C GLU A 86 26.10 10.49 -20.46
N HIS A 87 24.93 10.04 -19.96
CA HIS A 87 24.30 10.56 -18.74
C HIS A 87 24.32 9.57 -17.57
N ILE A 88 25.42 8.87 -17.34
CA ILE A 88 25.62 8.00 -16.18
C ILE A 88 25.77 8.84 -14.91
N TYR A 89 24.92 8.59 -13.90
CA TYR A 89 24.85 9.38 -12.68
C TYR A 89 24.64 10.88 -12.92
N ALA A 90 23.84 11.25 -13.91
CA ALA A 90 23.46 12.64 -14.11
C ALA A 90 22.50 13.10 -12.98
N PRO A 91 22.73 14.27 -12.38
CA PRO A 91 21.88 14.78 -11.30
C PRO A 91 20.47 15.14 -11.82
N PRO A 92 19.47 15.33 -10.93
CA PRO A 92 18.14 15.81 -11.28
C PRO A 92 18.17 17.13 -12.07
N GLN A 93 17.28 17.27 -13.07
CA GLN A 93 17.08 18.51 -13.81
C GLN A 93 15.89 19.28 -13.24
N GLY A 94 16.08 20.59 -13.04
CA GLY A 94 14.99 21.49 -12.67
C GLY A 94 14.08 21.81 -13.85
N ILE A 95 12.77 21.85 -13.61
CA ILE A 95 11.81 22.37 -14.60
C ILE A 95 11.78 23.89 -14.46
N HIS A 96 11.96 24.59 -15.57
CA HIS A 96 11.90 26.05 -15.69
C HIS A 96 10.68 26.45 -16.51
N LEU A 97 10.12 27.62 -16.21
CA LEU A 97 8.98 28.20 -16.93
C LEU A 97 9.34 29.50 -17.62
N PHE A 98 10.39 30.16 -17.12
CA PHE A 98 10.84 31.47 -17.62
C PHE A 98 12.31 31.38 -18.03
N ASN A 99 12.63 31.97 -19.19
CA ASN A 99 14.00 32.21 -19.64
C ASN A 99 14.17 33.70 -19.91
N ASP A 100 15.21 34.33 -19.35
CA ASP A 100 15.50 35.76 -19.44
C ASP A 100 14.27 36.67 -19.18
N GLY A 101 13.44 36.29 -18.19
CA GLY A 101 12.23 37.03 -17.82
C GLY A 101 11.04 36.83 -18.75
N LYS A 102 11.14 36.02 -19.80
CA LYS A 102 10.05 35.69 -20.72
C LYS A 102 9.49 34.32 -20.39
N PHE A 103 8.16 34.20 -20.39
CA PHE A 103 7.50 32.89 -20.23
C PHE A 103 7.63 32.07 -21.52
N VAL A 104 8.33 30.92 -21.44
CA VAL A 104 8.59 30.01 -22.57
C VAL A 104 7.73 28.75 -22.47
N GLY A 105 7.16 28.47 -21.29
CA GLY A 105 6.50 27.20 -20.97
C GLY A 105 7.45 26.28 -20.21
N PRO A 106 7.00 25.04 -19.85
CA PRO A 106 7.85 24.10 -19.13
C PRO A 106 9.00 23.58 -20.00
N PHE A 107 10.23 23.76 -19.53
CA PHE A 107 11.44 23.30 -20.21
C PHE A 107 12.51 22.88 -19.20
N VAL A 108 13.50 22.16 -19.68
CA VAL A 108 14.75 21.87 -18.98
C VAL A 108 15.92 22.41 -19.79
N TYR A 109 17.03 22.74 -19.15
CA TYR A 109 18.25 23.08 -19.85
C TYR A 109 18.97 21.81 -20.32
N GLY A 110 19.50 21.83 -21.53
CA GLY A 110 20.42 20.79 -22.01
C GLY A 110 21.67 20.73 -21.13
N ARG A 111 22.35 19.60 -21.15
CA ARG A 111 23.50 19.33 -20.27
C ARG A 111 24.71 18.93 -21.06
N GLU A 112 25.83 19.49 -20.67
CA GLU A 112 27.15 19.10 -21.14
C GLU A 112 27.88 18.32 -20.06
N MET A 113 28.44 17.16 -20.43
CA MET A 113 29.23 16.31 -19.55
C MET A 113 30.70 16.63 -19.74
N THR A 114 31.39 16.95 -18.63
CA THR A 114 32.86 17.09 -18.58
C THR A 114 33.42 16.08 -17.61
N LEU A 115 34.59 15.51 -17.93
CA LEU A 115 35.30 14.62 -17.03
C LEU A 115 36.22 15.43 -16.10
N ASP A 116 35.95 15.42 -14.81
CA ASP A 116 36.88 15.93 -13.81
C ASP A 116 38.07 14.96 -13.72
N MET A 117 39.23 15.39 -14.18
CA MET A 117 40.41 14.55 -14.24
C MET A 117 41.06 14.32 -12.86
N ASP A 118 40.80 15.20 -11.87
CA ASP A 118 41.36 15.06 -10.54
C ASP A 118 40.67 13.95 -9.75
N ASN A 119 39.35 13.83 -9.91
CA ASN A 119 38.53 12.86 -9.20
C ASN A 119 38.01 11.74 -10.12
N LEU A 120 38.33 11.75 -11.41
CA LEU A 120 37.84 10.84 -12.44
C LEU A 120 36.31 10.73 -12.44
N ARG A 121 35.62 11.86 -12.24
CA ARG A 121 34.17 11.94 -12.13
C ARG A 121 33.54 12.71 -13.29
N ARG A 122 32.36 12.27 -13.69
CA ARG A 122 31.53 13.01 -14.62
C ARG A 122 30.87 14.17 -13.90
N VAL A 123 31.09 15.37 -14.41
CA VAL A 123 30.46 16.59 -13.92
C VAL A 123 29.54 17.10 -15.01
N TYR A 124 28.30 17.34 -14.65
CA TYR A 124 27.25 17.82 -15.55
C TYR A 124 26.99 19.30 -15.28
N ARG A 125 26.96 20.09 -16.34
CA ARG A 125 26.63 21.51 -16.26
C ARG A 125 25.47 21.81 -17.18
N ASP A 126 24.49 22.55 -16.66
CA ASP A 126 23.39 23.03 -17.46
C ASP A 126 23.88 24.08 -18.45
N VAL A 127 23.44 24.00 -19.71
CA VAL A 127 23.78 24.92 -20.82
C VAL A 127 22.61 25.88 -21.00
N PRO A 128 22.68 27.14 -20.52
CA PRO A 128 21.56 28.07 -20.55
C PRO A 128 21.07 28.43 -21.96
N THR A 129 21.92 28.22 -22.97
CA THR A 129 21.59 28.46 -24.38
C THR A 129 20.82 27.29 -25.02
N ASP A 130 20.88 26.11 -24.45
CA ASP A 130 20.17 24.92 -24.92
C ASP A 130 18.88 24.74 -24.14
N ILE A 131 17.79 25.29 -24.64
CA ILE A 131 16.45 25.21 -24.06
C ILE A 131 15.72 24.01 -24.65
N GLN A 132 15.40 23.05 -23.83
CA GLN A 132 14.71 21.82 -24.23
C GLN A 132 13.26 21.83 -23.69
N PRO A 133 12.26 22.24 -24.52
CA PRO A 133 10.87 22.28 -24.10
C PRO A 133 10.33 20.88 -23.82
N LEU A 134 9.56 20.76 -22.73
CA LEU A 134 8.85 19.53 -22.42
C LEU A 134 7.63 19.39 -23.33
N ARG A 135 7.50 18.24 -23.97
CA ARG A 135 6.37 17.92 -24.83
C ARG A 135 5.41 17.01 -24.10
N PHE A 136 4.12 17.29 -24.20
CA PHE A 136 3.06 16.49 -23.60
C PHE A 136 2.34 15.68 -24.68
N PHE A 137 1.86 14.48 -24.31
CA PHE A 137 1.17 13.55 -25.20
C PHE A 137 1.91 13.28 -26.50
N CYS A 138 3.19 13.01 -26.39
CA CYS A 138 4.15 12.93 -27.48
C CYS A 138 4.51 11.47 -27.83
N LYS A 139 5.07 11.28 -29.02
CA LYS A 139 5.66 9.99 -29.41
C LYS A 139 7.09 9.93 -28.86
N GLY A 140 7.36 8.90 -28.06
CA GLY A 140 8.67 8.59 -27.46
C GLY A 140 9.10 7.16 -27.76
N ASP A 141 9.79 6.55 -26.80
CA ASP A 141 10.21 5.15 -26.87
C ASP A 141 9.03 4.20 -27.11
N THR A 142 9.28 3.14 -27.88
CA THR A 142 8.27 2.09 -28.06
C THR A 142 8.16 1.25 -26.78
N TYR A 143 6.95 1.05 -26.28
CA TYR A 143 6.68 0.18 -25.17
C TYR A 143 5.58 -0.85 -25.51
N HIS A 144 5.55 -1.96 -24.77
CA HIS A 144 4.48 -2.92 -24.84
C HIS A 144 3.60 -2.79 -23.60
N PHE A 145 2.40 -2.23 -23.78
CA PHE A 145 1.42 -2.05 -22.71
C PHE A 145 1.02 -3.41 -22.14
N TRP A 146 1.45 -3.70 -20.90
CA TRP A 146 1.31 -5.00 -20.25
C TRP A 146 1.80 -6.20 -21.08
N GLY A 147 2.71 -5.98 -22.03
CA GLY A 147 3.18 -7.01 -22.93
C GLY A 147 2.18 -7.42 -24.03
N MET A 148 1.03 -6.74 -24.15
CA MET A 148 -0.05 -7.10 -25.08
C MET A 148 -0.12 -6.18 -26.30
N PHE A 149 -0.01 -4.87 -26.11
CA PHE A 149 -0.20 -3.88 -27.16
C PHE A 149 1.04 -2.97 -27.28
N GLU A 150 1.46 -2.70 -28.52
CA GLU A 150 2.53 -1.75 -28.78
C GLU A 150 1.99 -0.31 -28.70
N GLY A 151 2.67 0.52 -27.92
CA GLY A 151 2.39 1.95 -27.78
C GLY A 151 3.66 2.77 -27.91
N LYS A 152 3.50 4.07 -28.29
CA LYS A 152 4.58 5.04 -28.43
C LYS A 152 4.26 6.38 -27.79
N THR A 153 3.04 6.54 -27.26
CA THR A 153 2.59 7.81 -26.70
C THR A 153 2.91 7.86 -25.22
N HIS A 154 3.66 8.86 -24.80
CA HIS A 154 3.98 9.13 -23.40
C HIS A 154 3.32 10.42 -22.93
N LEU A 155 3.06 10.53 -21.63
CA LEU A 155 2.49 11.74 -21.03
C LEU A 155 3.43 12.92 -21.18
N VAL A 156 4.73 12.72 -20.94
CA VAL A 156 5.78 13.74 -21.02
C VAL A 156 6.99 13.16 -21.74
N CYS A 157 7.54 13.89 -22.70
CA CYS A 157 8.77 13.52 -23.40
C CYS A 157 9.75 14.71 -23.40
N PRO A 158 11.05 14.43 -23.60
CA PRO A 158 12.02 15.48 -23.92
C PRO A 158 11.74 16.14 -25.26
N ALA A 159 12.43 17.21 -25.55
CA ALA A 159 12.49 17.82 -26.87
C ALA A 159 12.98 16.82 -27.92
N GLU A 160 12.75 17.08 -29.22
CA GLU A 160 13.28 16.23 -30.30
C GLU A 160 14.81 16.27 -30.32
N GLY A 161 15.43 15.09 -30.15
CA GLY A 161 16.87 14.98 -29.99
C GLY A 161 17.41 15.45 -28.65
N GLY A 162 16.54 15.88 -27.72
CA GLY A 162 16.91 16.29 -26.38
C GLY A 162 16.77 15.17 -25.36
N GLU A 163 17.19 15.44 -24.14
CA GLU A 163 17.17 14.50 -23.03
C GLU A 163 16.62 15.15 -21.78
N MET A 164 15.86 14.38 -21.01
CA MET A 164 15.20 14.86 -19.81
C MET A 164 15.33 13.84 -18.67
N PHE A 165 15.99 14.24 -17.59
CA PHE A 165 16.17 13.40 -16.40
C PHE A 165 15.73 14.15 -15.14
N LEU A 166 14.42 14.27 -14.94
CA LEU A 166 13.83 15.08 -13.85
C LEU A 166 14.29 14.63 -12.46
N LEU A 167 14.47 13.34 -12.25
CA LEU A 167 14.97 12.78 -10.99
C LEU A 167 16.41 12.24 -11.11
N GLY A 168 17.11 12.61 -12.19
CA GLY A 168 18.45 12.13 -12.47
C GLY A 168 18.50 10.73 -13.04
N THR A 169 19.72 10.19 -13.17
CA THR A 169 19.97 8.86 -13.71
C THR A 169 20.73 7.97 -12.73
N ASP A 170 20.69 6.67 -13.01
CA ASP A 170 21.39 5.64 -12.26
C ASP A 170 22.79 5.34 -12.84
N ARG A 171 23.45 4.30 -12.28
CA ARG A 171 24.78 3.84 -12.72
C ARG A 171 24.86 3.35 -14.17
N LEU A 172 23.72 3.10 -14.82
CA LEU A 172 23.64 2.67 -16.22
C LEU A 172 23.07 3.75 -17.13
N GLY A 173 22.89 4.98 -16.61
CA GLY A 173 22.29 6.09 -17.35
C GLY A 173 20.80 5.92 -17.61
N ARG A 174 20.08 5.14 -16.76
CA ARG A 174 18.63 4.97 -16.88
C ARG A 174 17.92 6.02 -16.05
N ASP A 175 16.82 6.55 -16.58
CA ASP A 175 16.01 7.55 -15.91
C ASP A 175 15.37 7.03 -14.60
N VAL A 176 15.67 7.72 -13.50
CA VAL A 176 15.18 7.33 -12.15
C VAL A 176 13.68 7.52 -12.05
N LEU A 177 13.08 8.56 -12.65
CA LEU A 177 11.63 8.80 -12.63
C LEU A 177 10.86 7.65 -13.30
N SER A 178 11.25 7.27 -14.53
CA SER A 178 10.65 6.14 -15.24
C SER A 178 10.75 4.85 -14.42
N ARG A 179 11.91 4.61 -13.83
CA ARG A 179 12.14 3.42 -12.99
C ARG A 179 11.30 3.42 -11.71
N ILE A 180 11.05 4.56 -11.08
CA ILE A 180 10.15 4.68 -9.93
C ILE A 180 8.72 4.33 -10.35
N ILE A 181 8.25 4.83 -11.49
CA ILE A 181 6.90 4.56 -12.01
C ILE A 181 6.73 3.07 -12.33
N TYR A 182 7.67 2.46 -13.07
CA TYR A 182 7.64 1.01 -13.34
C TYR A 182 7.80 0.17 -12.08
N GLY A 183 8.67 0.59 -11.15
CA GLY A 183 8.92 -0.08 -9.88
C GLY A 183 7.70 -0.13 -8.97
N ALA A 184 6.85 0.89 -9.02
CA ALA A 184 5.59 0.93 -8.27
C ALA A 184 4.70 -0.29 -8.57
N ARG A 185 4.62 -0.71 -9.85
CA ARG A 185 3.84 -1.89 -10.26
C ARG A 185 4.24 -3.13 -9.46
N ILE A 186 5.52 -3.40 -9.38
CA ILE A 186 6.04 -4.60 -8.71
C ILE A 186 5.87 -4.49 -7.20
N SER A 187 6.32 -3.41 -6.57
CA SER A 187 6.26 -3.25 -5.12
C SER A 187 4.82 -3.25 -4.59
N LEU A 188 3.87 -2.61 -5.29
CA LEU A 188 2.47 -2.55 -4.86
C LEU A 188 1.72 -3.87 -5.11
N THR A 189 2.02 -4.57 -6.21
CA THR A 189 1.37 -5.86 -6.50
C THR A 189 1.85 -6.97 -5.56
N ILE A 190 3.13 -6.99 -5.17
CA ILE A 190 3.63 -7.92 -4.12
C ILE A 190 2.88 -7.68 -2.81
N GLY A 191 2.72 -6.42 -2.41
CA GLY A 191 1.99 -6.08 -1.20
C GLY A 191 0.56 -6.62 -1.20
N LEU A 192 -0.15 -6.41 -2.30
CA LEU A 192 -1.54 -6.85 -2.43
C LEU A 192 -1.68 -8.39 -2.49
N LEU A 193 -0.87 -9.05 -3.32
CA LEU A 193 -0.91 -10.50 -3.47
C LEU A 193 -0.42 -11.23 -2.21
N GLY A 194 0.62 -10.71 -1.54
CA GLY A 194 1.11 -11.25 -0.28
C GLY A 194 0.05 -11.19 0.81
N VAL A 195 -0.64 -10.05 0.93
CA VAL A 195 -1.74 -9.90 1.89
C VAL A 195 -2.91 -10.82 1.53
N ALA A 196 -3.30 -10.90 0.25
CA ALA A 196 -4.40 -11.78 -0.16
C ALA A 196 -4.12 -13.24 0.24
N MET A 197 -2.89 -13.72 0.01
CA MET A 197 -2.48 -15.08 0.40
C MET A 197 -2.46 -15.26 1.92
N SER A 198 -1.85 -14.32 2.66
CA SER A 198 -1.82 -14.32 4.13
C SER A 198 -3.23 -14.34 4.71
N PHE A 199 -4.15 -13.57 4.13
CA PHE A 199 -5.55 -13.50 4.58
C PHE A 199 -6.30 -14.80 4.34
N VAL A 200 -6.16 -15.41 3.17
CA VAL A 200 -6.79 -16.71 2.91
C VAL A 200 -6.31 -17.76 3.90
N LEU A 201 -4.99 -17.84 4.13
CA LEU A 201 -4.42 -18.78 5.11
C LEU A 201 -4.88 -18.46 6.54
N GLY A 202 -4.81 -17.20 6.94
CA GLY A 202 -5.20 -16.74 8.28
C GLY A 202 -6.67 -17.00 8.61
N ILE A 203 -7.55 -16.72 7.65
CA ILE A 203 -9.00 -16.95 7.81
C ILE A 203 -9.30 -18.45 7.83
N VAL A 204 -8.75 -19.23 6.90
CA VAL A 204 -9.04 -20.67 6.82
C VAL A 204 -8.48 -21.41 8.02
N ILE A 205 -7.19 -21.24 8.32
CA ILE A 205 -6.53 -21.95 9.41
C ILE A 205 -7.04 -21.46 10.78
N GLY A 206 -7.09 -20.14 10.97
CA GLY A 206 -7.60 -19.54 12.21
C GLY A 206 -9.08 -19.80 12.42
N GLY A 207 -9.86 -19.80 11.34
CA GLY A 207 -11.28 -20.13 11.35
C GLY A 207 -11.55 -21.57 11.77
N LEU A 208 -10.84 -22.52 11.18
CA LEU A 208 -10.96 -23.93 11.54
C LEU A 208 -10.48 -24.21 12.97
N ALA A 209 -9.36 -23.58 13.38
CA ALA A 209 -8.82 -23.72 14.73
C ALA A 209 -9.81 -23.17 15.78
N GLY A 210 -10.36 -21.98 15.57
CA GLY A 210 -11.31 -21.35 16.48
C GLY A 210 -12.67 -22.06 16.55
N TYR A 211 -13.15 -22.59 15.42
CA TYR A 211 -14.45 -23.26 15.37
C TYR A 211 -14.40 -24.69 15.92
N ARG A 212 -13.42 -25.51 15.49
CA ARG A 212 -13.29 -26.91 15.95
C ARG A 212 -12.71 -27.03 17.35
N GLY A 213 -11.72 -26.20 17.67
CA GLY A 213 -11.01 -26.30 18.95
C GLY A 213 -10.20 -27.60 19.10
N GLY A 214 -9.97 -28.03 20.35
CA GLY A 214 -9.33 -29.31 20.68
C GLY A 214 -7.88 -29.45 20.18
N THR A 215 -7.50 -30.67 19.81
CA THR A 215 -6.12 -31.00 19.41
C THR A 215 -5.67 -30.21 18.15
N PHE A 216 -6.58 -29.97 17.19
CA PHE A 216 -6.25 -29.21 15.98
C PHE A 216 -5.86 -27.79 16.33
N ASP A 217 -6.62 -27.14 17.21
CA ASP A 217 -6.30 -25.81 17.68
C ASP A 217 -4.95 -25.77 18.41
N LEU A 218 -4.68 -26.73 19.30
CA LEU A 218 -3.38 -26.83 20.00
C LEU A 218 -2.21 -26.93 19.03
N ILE A 219 -2.31 -27.77 17.98
CA ILE A 219 -1.26 -27.92 16.97
C ILE A 219 -1.06 -26.61 16.21
N VAL A 220 -2.14 -25.98 15.73
CA VAL A 220 -2.06 -24.71 15.01
C VAL A 220 -1.42 -23.62 15.87
N GLN A 221 -1.81 -23.50 17.16
CA GLN A 221 -1.20 -22.51 18.04
C GLN A 221 0.29 -22.80 18.26
N ARG A 222 0.70 -24.06 18.36
CA ARG A 222 2.11 -24.40 18.51
C ARG A 222 2.94 -24.06 17.27
N ILE A 223 2.38 -24.27 16.07
CA ILE A 223 3.02 -23.84 14.81
C ILE A 223 3.16 -22.31 14.78
N ILE A 224 2.12 -21.57 15.14
CA ILE A 224 2.14 -20.11 15.20
C ILE A 224 3.21 -19.62 16.18
N GLU A 225 3.28 -20.21 17.37
CA GLU A 225 4.29 -19.86 18.38
C GLU A 225 5.72 -20.06 17.87
N VAL A 226 5.99 -21.19 17.22
CA VAL A 226 7.31 -21.49 16.61
C VAL A 226 7.64 -20.47 15.53
N LEU A 227 6.72 -20.18 14.61
CA LEU A 227 6.95 -19.21 13.55
C LEU A 227 7.18 -17.80 14.07
N GLN A 228 6.45 -17.38 15.10
CA GLN A 228 6.59 -16.06 15.71
C GLN A 228 7.79 -15.93 16.68
N SER A 229 8.41 -17.04 17.09
CA SER A 229 9.63 -16.99 17.88
C SER A 229 10.87 -16.59 17.08
N ILE A 230 10.81 -16.70 15.75
CA ILE A 230 11.91 -16.34 14.86
C ILE A 230 11.68 -14.92 14.35
N PRO A 231 12.66 -14.01 14.44
CA PRO A 231 12.53 -12.68 13.85
C PRO A 231 12.22 -12.77 12.35
N SER A 232 11.21 -12.04 11.89
CA SER A 232 10.66 -12.17 10.52
C SER A 232 11.69 -11.84 9.43
N ILE A 233 12.46 -10.75 9.58
CA ILE A 233 13.44 -10.34 8.56
C ILE A 233 14.53 -11.39 8.35
N PRO A 234 15.24 -11.91 9.37
CA PRO A 234 16.18 -13.03 9.19
C PRO A 234 15.54 -14.27 8.55
N LEU A 235 14.31 -14.61 8.92
CA LEU A 235 13.61 -15.75 8.34
C LEU A 235 13.32 -15.54 6.86
N TRP A 236 12.85 -14.38 6.47
CA TRP A 236 12.62 -14.01 5.06
C TRP A 236 13.93 -14.07 4.26
N LEU A 237 15.03 -13.52 4.82
CA LEU A 237 16.35 -13.52 4.18
C LEU A 237 16.87 -14.97 3.98
N ALA A 238 16.73 -15.83 4.99
CA ALA A 238 17.15 -17.22 4.89
C ALA A 238 16.37 -17.98 3.80
N LEU A 239 15.04 -17.80 3.73
CA LEU A 239 14.21 -18.42 2.72
C LEU A 239 14.47 -17.86 1.31
N ALA A 240 14.66 -16.54 1.20
CA ALA A 240 15.02 -15.92 -0.07
C ALA A 240 16.38 -16.37 -0.59
N ALA A 241 17.35 -16.61 0.31
CA ALA A 241 18.68 -17.09 -0.06
C ALA A 241 18.69 -18.52 -0.65
N ILE A 242 17.68 -19.34 -0.36
CA ILE A 242 17.54 -20.69 -0.90
C ILE A 242 17.04 -20.68 -2.36
N MET A 243 16.43 -19.57 -2.82
CA MET A 243 15.91 -19.47 -4.18
C MET A 243 17.04 -19.59 -5.23
N PRO A 244 16.90 -20.51 -6.22
CA PRO A 244 17.90 -20.69 -7.24
C PRO A 244 18.18 -19.42 -8.04
N VAL A 245 19.44 -19.12 -8.29
CA VAL A 245 19.86 -17.96 -9.09
C VAL A 245 19.44 -18.07 -10.55
N THR A 246 19.12 -19.27 -11.02
CA THR A 246 18.66 -19.58 -12.37
C THR A 246 17.18 -19.34 -12.59
N TRP A 247 16.43 -19.02 -11.54
CA TRP A 247 15.01 -18.73 -11.68
C TRP A 247 14.78 -17.49 -12.54
N SER A 248 13.74 -17.56 -13.37
CA SER A 248 13.28 -16.40 -14.11
C SER A 248 12.82 -15.28 -13.16
N PRO A 249 12.89 -14.02 -13.57
CA PRO A 249 12.46 -12.90 -12.72
C PRO A 249 11.05 -13.05 -12.18
N ILE A 250 10.13 -13.62 -12.95
CA ILE A 250 8.75 -13.86 -12.51
C ILE A 250 8.65 -14.93 -11.43
N LEU A 251 9.49 -15.97 -11.49
CA LEU A 251 9.53 -17.02 -10.46
C LEU A 251 10.10 -16.46 -9.15
N VAL A 252 11.11 -15.59 -9.22
CA VAL A 252 11.63 -14.89 -8.03
C VAL A 252 10.55 -13.98 -7.42
N TYR A 253 9.83 -13.24 -8.25
CA TYR A 253 8.68 -12.41 -7.82
C TYR A 253 7.63 -13.26 -7.07
N LEU A 254 7.21 -14.38 -7.67
CA LEU A 254 6.25 -15.28 -7.04
C LEU A 254 6.82 -15.90 -5.76
N GLY A 255 8.09 -16.32 -5.76
CA GLY A 255 8.78 -16.87 -4.59
C GLY A 255 8.78 -15.90 -3.41
N ILE A 256 9.13 -14.63 -3.62
CA ILE A 256 9.10 -13.60 -2.58
C ILE A 256 7.66 -13.37 -2.08
N THR A 257 6.70 -13.27 -2.98
CA THR A 257 5.28 -13.09 -2.62
C THR A 257 4.81 -14.26 -1.74
N ILE A 258 5.19 -15.49 -2.09
CA ILE A 258 4.86 -16.71 -1.32
C ILE A 258 5.53 -16.66 0.05
N ILE A 259 6.84 -16.36 0.13
CA ILE A 259 7.56 -16.29 1.41
C ILE A 259 6.88 -15.29 2.35
N LEU A 260 6.62 -14.08 1.88
CA LEU A 260 5.98 -13.04 2.69
C LEU A 260 4.56 -13.46 3.11
N GLY A 261 3.73 -13.91 2.18
CA GLY A 261 2.34 -14.29 2.46
C GLY A 261 2.20 -15.52 3.35
N MET A 262 3.09 -16.52 3.16
CA MET A 262 3.07 -17.76 3.96
C MET A 262 3.60 -17.60 5.39
N LEU A 263 4.26 -16.52 5.72
CA LEU A 263 4.78 -16.31 7.08
C LEU A 263 3.93 -15.32 7.87
N ASP A 264 3.23 -14.42 7.21
CA ASP A 264 2.48 -13.32 7.86
C ASP A 264 1.04 -13.69 8.26
N TRP A 265 0.53 -14.88 7.88
CA TRP A 265 -0.83 -15.33 8.19
C TRP A 265 -1.07 -15.56 9.70
N THR A 266 -0.02 -15.74 10.49
CA THR A 266 -0.05 -16.19 11.88
C THR A 266 -0.78 -15.19 12.80
N GLY A 267 -0.56 -13.90 12.61
CA GLY A 267 -1.21 -12.83 13.38
C GLY A 267 -2.72 -12.80 13.12
N LEU A 268 -3.11 -12.84 11.85
CA LEU A 268 -4.51 -12.87 11.45
C LEU A 268 -5.21 -14.15 11.92
N ALA A 269 -4.58 -15.32 11.79
CA ALA A 269 -5.15 -16.58 12.23
C ALA A 269 -5.48 -16.57 13.72
N ARG A 270 -4.62 -15.97 14.55
CA ARG A 270 -4.86 -15.83 15.99
C ARG A 270 -6.03 -14.88 16.27
N ALA A 271 -6.13 -13.77 15.54
CA ALA A 271 -7.24 -12.84 15.68
C ALA A 271 -8.58 -13.46 15.25
N VAL A 272 -8.60 -14.14 14.10
CA VAL A 272 -9.78 -14.86 13.59
C VAL A 272 -10.20 -15.97 14.57
N ARG A 273 -9.25 -16.77 15.04
CA ARG A 273 -9.50 -17.80 16.05
C ARG A 273 -10.18 -17.23 17.30
N SER A 274 -9.62 -16.17 17.85
CA SER A 274 -10.17 -15.54 19.07
C SER A 274 -11.62 -15.06 18.86
N LYS A 275 -11.92 -14.46 17.71
CA LYS A 275 -13.28 -14.03 17.38
C LYS A 275 -14.23 -15.20 17.18
N LEU A 276 -13.80 -16.27 16.52
CA LEU A 276 -14.66 -17.42 16.29
C LEU A 276 -14.93 -18.21 17.58
N LEU A 277 -13.98 -18.29 18.50
CA LEU A 277 -14.20 -18.90 19.82
C LEU A 277 -15.31 -18.17 20.60
N ALA A 278 -15.37 -16.84 20.50
CA ALA A 278 -16.42 -16.07 21.16
C ALA A 278 -17.78 -16.23 20.47
N LEU A 279 -17.78 -16.17 19.11
CA LEU A 279 -19.01 -16.14 18.34
C LEU A 279 -19.66 -17.52 18.11
N ARG A 280 -18.93 -18.61 18.24
CA ARG A 280 -19.45 -19.97 17.97
C ARG A 280 -20.56 -20.41 18.95
N GLU A 281 -20.63 -19.78 20.11
CA GLU A 281 -21.60 -20.09 21.18
C GLU A 281 -22.84 -19.19 21.13
N GLU A 282 -22.91 -18.27 20.15
CA GLU A 282 -24.06 -17.39 19.94
C GLU A 282 -25.29 -18.16 19.44
N ASP A 283 -26.49 -17.75 19.85
CA ASP A 283 -27.76 -18.43 19.57
C ASP A 283 -28.00 -18.65 18.07
N TYR A 284 -27.62 -17.69 17.21
CA TYR A 284 -27.79 -17.83 15.75
C TYR A 284 -26.91 -18.93 15.16
N VAL A 285 -25.75 -19.20 15.77
CA VAL A 285 -24.83 -20.27 15.33
C VAL A 285 -25.40 -21.62 15.77
N LEU A 286 -25.89 -21.71 17.00
CA LEU A 286 -26.56 -22.90 17.51
C LEU A 286 -27.79 -23.23 16.68
N ALA A 287 -28.61 -22.25 16.33
CA ALA A 287 -29.76 -22.45 15.46
C ALA A 287 -29.34 -22.96 14.06
N ALA A 288 -28.25 -22.42 13.47
CA ALA A 288 -27.74 -22.92 12.20
C ALA A 288 -27.24 -24.37 12.27
N GLN A 289 -26.61 -24.76 13.40
CA GLN A 289 -26.19 -26.15 13.65
C GLN A 289 -27.39 -27.09 13.74
N LEU A 290 -28.41 -26.71 14.50
CA LEU A 290 -29.66 -27.50 14.67
C LEU A 290 -30.38 -27.68 13.30
N MET A 291 -30.27 -26.69 12.41
CA MET A 291 -30.78 -26.81 11.03
C MET A 291 -29.87 -27.64 10.10
N GLY A 292 -28.79 -28.25 10.60
CA GLY A 292 -27.90 -29.11 9.82
C GLY A 292 -26.87 -28.39 8.98
N ALA A 293 -26.55 -27.11 9.28
CA ALA A 293 -25.52 -26.40 8.55
C ALA A 293 -24.12 -26.95 8.85
N GLY A 294 -23.35 -27.30 7.82
CA GLY A 294 -21.98 -27.78 7.96
C GLY A 294 -20.98 -26.67 8.34
N THR A 295 -19.84 -27.06 8.91
CA THR A 295 -18.76 -26.16 9.36
C THR A 295 -18.37 -25.06 8.36
N PRO A 296 -18.12 -25.35 7.04
CA PRO A 296 -17.75 -24.29 6.09
C PRO A 296 -18.84 -23.25 5.91
N ARG A 297 -20.13 -23.67 5.94
CA ARG A 297 -21.27 -22.78 5.81
C ARG A 297 -21.40 -21.88 7.04
N ILE A 298 -21.22 -22.44 8.25
CA ILE A 298 -21.28 -21.67 9.49
C ILE A 298 -20.17 -20.64 9.53
N ILE A 299 -18.92 -21.03 9.28
CA ILE A 299 -17.78 -20.11 9.28
C ILE A 299 -17.96 -19.04 8.21
N GLY A 300 -18.17 -19.44 6.94
CA GLY A 300 -18.15 -18.52 5.79
C GLY A 300 -19.39 -17.62 5.70
N ARG A 301 -20.59 -18.10 6.08
CA ARG A 301 -21.84 -17.37 5.88
C ARG A 301 -22.40 -16.72 7.16
N HIS A 302 -22.06 -17.26 8.32
CA HIS A 302 -22.63 -16.76 9.59
C HIS A 302 -21.60 -16.05 10.45
N LEU A 303 -20.37 -16.56 10.57
CA LEU A 303 -19.35 -16.01 11.47
C LEU A 303 -18.50 -14.91 10.82
N ILE A 304 -17.82 -15.20 9.69
CA ILE A 304 -16.91 -14.25 9.03
C ILE A 304 -17.59 -12.91 8.68
N PRO A 305 -18.83 -12.86 8.13
CA PRO A 305 -19.48 -11.60 7.84
C PRO A 305 -19.67 -10.70 9.06
N GLY A 306 -19.84 -11.29 10.25
CA GLY A 306 -20.04 -10.55 11.50
C GLY A 306 -18.85 -9.71 11.94
N PHE A 307 -17.62 -10.01 11.46
CA PHE A 307 -16.43 -9.21 11.75
C PHE A 307 -15.64 -8.82 10.48
N MET A 308 -16.30 -8.77 9.33
CA MET A 308 -15.71 -8.43 8.05
C MET A 308 -15.03 -7.05 8.08
N SER A 309 -15.61 -6.08 8.78
CA SER A 309 -15.04 -4.74 8.95
C SER A 309 -13.66 -4.80 9.60
N HIS A 310 -13.49 -5.61 10.63
CA HIS A 310 -12.19 -5.83 11.27
C HIS A 310 -11.19 -6.51 10.32
N LEU A 311 -11.65 -7.47 9.52
CA LEU A 311 -10.79 -8.13 8.50
C LEU A 311 -10.31 -7.13 7.45
N ILE A 312 -11.18 -6.27 6.93
CA ILE A 312 -10.82 -5.25 5.94
C ILE A 312 -9.78 -4.29 6.52
N ALA A 313 -9.99 -3.78 7.73
CA ALA A 313 -9.06 -2.91 8.40
C ALA A 313 -7.69 -3.60 8.62
N SER A 314 -7.70 -4.86 9.10
CA SER A 314 -6.48 -5.65 9.28
C SER A 314 -5.74 -5.88 7.96
N ALA A 315 -6.45 -6.20 6.85
CA ALA A 315 -5.84 -6.36 5.53
C ALA A 315 -5.08 -5.10 5.11
N THR A 316 -5.75 -3.95 5.26
CA THR A 316 -5.18 -2.67 4.85
C THR A 316 -3.91 -2.33 5.63
N LEU A 317 -3.90 -2.58 6.94
CA LEU A 317 -2.74 -2.32 7.80
C LEU A 317 -1.59 -3.33 7.60
N THR A 318 -1.86 -4.49 7.00
CA THR A 318 -0.83 -5.51 6.71
C THR A 318 -0.08 -5.19 5.40
N ILE A 319 -0.70 -4.52 4.42
CA ILE A 319 -0.08 -4.21 3.11
C ILE A 319 1.26 -3.46 3.26
N PRO A 320 1.40 -2.40 4.09
CA PRO A 320 2.68 -1.74 4.32
C PRO A 320 3.81 -2.68 4.74
N GLY A 321 3.51 -3.64 5.61
CA GLY A 321 4.48 -4.63 6.07
C GLY A 321 5.01 -5.50 4.93
N MET A 322 4.14 -5.91 4.00
CA MET A 322 4.53 -6.69 2.82
C MET A 322 5.41 -5.87 1.86
N ILE A 323 5.05 -4.60 1.61
CA ILE A 323 5.85 -3.69 0.78
C ILE A 323 7.23 -3.47 1.40
N LEU A 324 7.29 -3.23 2.71
CA LEU A 324 8.56 -3.11 3.44
C LEU A 324 9.38 -4.40 3.39
N GLY A 325 8.74 -5.56 3.52
CA GLY A 325 9.39 -6.87 3.44
C GLY A 325 10.07 -7.08 2.08
N GLU A 326 9.35 -6.84 0.98
CA GLU A 326 9.94 -6.88 -0.37
C GLU A 326 11.09 -5.88 -0.51
N THR A 327 10.83 -4.62 -0.11
CA THR A 327 11.84 -3.55 -0.21
C THR A 327 13.10 -3.91 0.56
N ALA A 328 12.99 -4.45 1.78
CA ALA A 328 14.12 -4.87 2.59
C ALA A 328 14.89 -6.04 1.96
N LEU A 329 14.19 -7.08 1.48
CA LEU A 329 14.80 -8.22 0.80
C LEU A 329 15.56 -7.80 -0.46
N SER A 330 14.92 -6.96 -1.29
CA SER A 330 15.51 -6.46 -2.53
C SER A 330 16.68 -5.50 -2.24
N PHE A 331 16.54 -4.59 -1.28
CA PHE A 331 17.60 -3.69 -0.84
C PHE A 331 18.84 -4.46 -0.35
N LEU A 332 18.65 -5.54 0.40
CA LEU A 332 19.74 -6.39 0.88
C LEU A 332 20.34 -7.31 -0.21
N GLY A 333 19.74 -7.34 -1.40
CA GLY A 333 20.24 -8.10 -2.56
C GLY A 333 19.82 -9.54 -2.61
N LEU A 334 18.95 -9.99 -1.71
CA LEU A 334 18.36 -11.34 -1.68
C LEU A 334 16.94 -11.39 -2.27
N GLY A 335 16.39 -10.23 -2.63
CA GLY A 335 15.08 -10.11 -3.25
C GLY A 335 15.10 -10.20 -4.77
N LEU A 336 14.28 -9.36 -5.38
CA LEU A 336 14.17 -9.22 -6.82
C LEU A 336 15.51 -8.79 -7.45
N ARG A 337 15.70 -9.18 -8.70
CA ARG A 337 16.94 -8.90 -9.45
C ARG A 337 16.59 -8.30 -10.81
N PRO A 338 17.46 -7.47 -11.40
CA PRO A 338 17.29 -7.04 -12.80
C PRO A 338 17.09 -8.26 -13.73
N PRO A 339 16.22 -8.12 -14.78
CA PRO A 339 15.69 -6.89 -15.35
C PRO A 339 14.42 -6.32 -14.68
N ILE A 340 13.78 -7.04 -13.74
CA ILE A 340 12.65 -6.50 -12.97
C ILE A 340 13.12 -5.28 -12.17
N THR A 341 12.23 -4.33 -12.01
CA THR A 341 12.47 -3.12 -11.20
C THR A 341 11.40 -3.03 -10.12
N SER A 342 11.83 -2.84 -8.87
CA SER A 342 11.00 -2.48 -7.72
C SER A 342 11.64 -1.31 -6.98
N TRP A 343 10.93 -0.68 -6.08
CA TRP A 343 11.51 0.39 -5.26
C TRP A 343 12.69 -0.13 -4.41
N GLY A 344 12.62 -1.37 -3.91
CA GLY A 344 13.72 -2.01 -3.20
C GLY A 344 14.98 -2.18 -4.04
N ILE A 345 14.83 -2.59 -5.31
CA ILE A 345 15.95 -2.70 -6.26
C ILE A 345 16.58 -1.33 -6.53
N LEU A 346 15.77 -0.27 -6.69
CA LEU A 346 16.29 1.07 -6.90
C LEU A 346 17.18 1.53 -5.73
N LEU A 347 16.77 1.21 -4.52
CA LEU A 347 17.51 1.54 -3.31
C LEU A 347 18.78 0.69 -3.12
N THR A 348 18.95 -0.41 -3.85
CA THR A 348 20.16 -1.25 -3.76
C THR A 348 21.43 -0.46 -4.11
N GLU A 349 21.37 0.47 -5.05
CA GLU A 349 22.50 1.33 -5.41
C GLU A 349 22.86 2.30 -4.28
N ALA A 350 21.89 2.71 -3.47
CA ALA A 350 22.07 3.56 -2.31
C ALA A 350 22.59 2.84 -1.05
N ARG A 351 23.02 1.58 -1.11
CA ARG A 351 23.65 0.87 0.02
C ARG A 351 25.07 1.39 0.34
N SER A 352 25.75 1.91 -0.68
CA SER A 352 27.12 2.41 -0.52
C SER A 352 27.09 3.86 -0.06
N VAL A 353 27.72 4.12 1.09
CA VAL A 353 27.86 5.48 1.66
C VAL A 353 28.54 6.41 0.66
N SER A 354 29.56 5.92 -0.06
CA SER A 354 30.28 6.69 -1.07
C SER A 354 29.34 7.08 -2.24
N VAL A 355 28.46 6.18 -2.67
CA VAL A 355 27.49 6.47 -3.72
C VAL A 355 26.47 7.51 -3.26
N ILE A 356 25.95 7.39 -2.04
CA ILE A 356 24.99 8.37 -1.49
C ILE A 356 25.63 9.75 -1.35
N ALA A 357 26.85 9.82 -0.88
CA ALA A 357 27.57 11.08 -0.70
C ALA A 357 27.78 11.83 -2.03
N LEU A 358 27.93 11.10 -3.12
CA LEU A 358 28.17 11.65 -4.46
C LEU A 358 26.88 11.84 -5.27
N TYR A 359 25.91 10.96 -5.09
CA TYR A 359 24.70 10.87 -5.90
C TYR A 359 23.44 10.73 -5.02
N PRO A 360 23.11 11.75 -4.21
CA PRO A 360 22.06 11.68 -3.20
C PRO A 360 20.65 11.45 -3.79
N TRP A 361 20.42 11.77 -5.06
CA TRP A 361 19.14 11.53 -5.72
C TRP A 361 18.77 10.05 -5.85
N LEU A 362 19.72 9.14 -5.72
CA LEU A 362 19.46 7.70 -5.67
C LEU A 362 18.65 7.27 -4.44
N LEU A 363 18.49 8.15 -3.45
CA LEU A 363 17.57 7.97 -2.31
C LEU A 363 16.13 8.39 -2.62
N ILE A 364 15.86 9.09 -3.72
CA ILE A 364 14.50 9.55 -4.08
C ILE A 364 13.46 8.40 -4.08
N PRO A 365 13.78 7.16 -4.49
CA PRO A 365 12.85 6.05 -4.42
C PRO A 365 12.33 5.73 -3.00
N THR A 366 12.99 6.23 -1.94
CA THR A 366 12.48 6.13 -0.55
C THR A 366 11.20 6.94 -0.37
N ILE A 367 11.05 8.05 -1.08
CA ILE A 367 9.90 8.95 -0.93
C ILE A 367 8.58 8.23 -1.25
N PRO A 368 8.37 7.60 -2.42
CA PRO A 368 7.13 6.88 -2.70
C PRO A 368 6.90 5.70 -1.73
N VAL A 369 7.96 5.01 -1.27
CA VAL A 369 7.82 3.95 -0.26
C VAL A 369 7.23 4.52 1.02
N VAL A 370 7.80 5.60 1.57
CA VAL A 370 7.32 6.23 2.81
C VAL A 370 5.90 6.77 2.64
N LEU A 371 5.61 7.46 1.53
CA LEU A 371 4.28 8.01 1.27
C LEU A 371 3.20 6.92 1.20
N VAL A 372 3.49 5.82 0.55
CA VAL A 372 2.55 4.69 0.44
C VAL A 372 2.31 4.02 1.78
N ILE A 373 3.36 3.81 2.58
CA ILE A 373 3.25 3.25 3.93
C ILE A 373 2.37 4.15 4.81
N LEU A 374 2.63 5.46 4.82
CA LEU A 374 1.83 6.41 5.57
C LEU A 374 0.38 6.44 5.08
N ALA A 375 0.17 6.43 3.76
CA ALA A 375 -1.17 6.43 3.19
C ALA A 375 -1.97 5.17 3.57
N PHE A 376 -1.36 3.99 3.53
CA PHE A 376 -2.03 2.75 3.97
C PHE A 376 -2.32 2.75 5.47
N ASN A 377 -1.41 3.27 6.30
CA ASN A 377 -1.63 3.36 7.74
C ASN A 377 -2.81 4.30 8.04
N PHE A 378 -2.82 5.53 7.51
CA PHE A 378 -3.92 6.46 7.72
C PHE A 378 -5.25 5.96 7.15
N PHE A 379 -5.22 5.31 6.00
CA PHE A 379 -6.40 4.71 5.39
C PHE A 379 -6.93 3.54 6.23
N GLY A 380 -6.03 2.66 6.69
CA GLY A 380 -6.35 1.52 7.52
C GLY A 380 -6.89 1.91 8.92
N ASP A 381 -6.28 2.91 9.55
CA ASP A 381 -6.76 3.45 10.83
C ASP A 381 -8.16 4.05 10.67
N GLY A 382 -8.40 4.82 9.61
CA GLY A 382 -9.73 5.34 9.32
C GLY A 382 -10.78 4.26 9.03
N LEU A 383 -10.38 3.16 8.38
CA LEU A 383 -11.26 2.00 8.20
C LEU A 383 -11.53 1.28 9.52
N ARG A 384 -10.52 1.15 10.38
CA ARG A 384 -10.65 0.55 11.70
C ARG A 384 -11.59 1.36 12.59
N ASP A 385 -11.41 2.67 12.64
CA ASP A 385 -12.26 3.58 13.41
C ASP A 385 -13.71 3.56 12.90
N ALA A 386 -13.90 3.51 11.58
CA ALA A 386 -15.22 3.40 10.97
C ALA A 386 -15.87 2.02 11.16
N ALA A 387 -15.09 1.00 11.45
CA ALA A 387 -15.56 -0.36 11.71
C ALA A 387 -15.98 -0.59 13.16
N ASP A 388 -15.63 0.32 14.07
CA ASP A 388 -15.97 0.23 15.49
C ASP A 388 -17.44 0.64 15.71
N PRO A 389 -18.33 -0.29 16.17
CA PRO A 389 -19.73 0.00 16.38
C PRO A 389 -20.01 0.84 17.65
N PHE A 390 -18.99 1.10 18.48
CA PHE A 390 -19.12 1.78 19.77
C PHE A 390 -18.65 3.25 19.77
N ARG A 391 -18.34 3.78 18.62
CA ARG A 391 -17.99 5.19 18.44
C ARG A 391 -19.09 6.00 17.78
#